data_f41f9722fb430ed6fde0d8b450a11db3
#
_entry.id   f41f9722fb430ed6fde0d8b450a11db3
#
_cell.length_a   1.000
_cell.length_b   1.000
_cell.length_c   1.000
_cell.angle_alpha   90.00
_cell.angle_beta   90.00
_cell.angle_gamma   90.00
#
_symmetry.space_group_name_H-M   'P 1'
#
loop_
_entity.id
_entity.type
_entity.pdbx_description
1 polymer ?
#
loop_
_entity_poly.entity_id
_entity_poly.type
_entity_poly.pdbx_seq_one_letter_code
_entity_poly.pdbx_strand_id
1 'polypeptide(L)'
;MAGHLRELHARKQRLDGLIASVEKTLACMEGSATMEDEEKFEAFKQGLVGENEQHYGKEVRERWGDDAADASNAKLMGMSVEQYRQTQKLEQGVKDALAAAMAAGDPTGEDAHRAADLHRQWLCEFWKDGTYSKAAHLGLAEMYVADDRFKAY
;
A
#
# COMPACT_ATOMS: atom_id res chain seq x y z
N MET A 1 32.47 -10.28 8.15
CA MET A 1 32.85 -10.01 6.75
C MET A 1 31.81 -10.51 5.73
N ALA A 2 31.32 -11.76 5.80
CA ALA A 2 30.32 -12.29 4.85
C ALA A 2 28.94 -11.59 4.87
N GLY A 3 28.54 -11.01 5.99
CA GLY A 3 27.28 -10.23 6.10
C GLY A 3 27.34 -8.91 5.35
N HIS A 4 28.44 -8.19 5.52
CA HIS A 4 28.65 -6.91 4.85
C HIS A 4 28.75 -7.04 3.32
N LEU A 5 29.36 -8.12 2.83
CA LEU A 5 29.43 -8.39 1.41
C LEU A 5 28.04 -8.68 0.80
N ARG A 6 27.19 -9.44 1.51
CA ARG A 6 25.79 -9.68 1.10
C ARG A 6 24.98 -8.40 1.03
N GLU A 7 25.15 -7.52 2.02
CA GLU A 7 24.46 -6.23 2.06
C GLU A 7 24.89 -5.32 0.89
N LEU A 8 26.19 -5.30 0.58
CA LEU A 8 26.71 -4.56 -0.58
C LEU A 8 26.19 -5.13 -1.90
N HIS A 9 26.08 -6.44 -2.04
CA HIS A 9 25.49 -7.07 -3.23
C HIS A 9 24.00 -6.74 -3.37
N ALA A 10 23.22 -6.77 -2.29
CA ALA A 10 21.81 -6.39 -2.30
C ALA A 10 21.63 -4.91 -2.68
N ARG A 11 22.51 -4.04 -2.16
CA ARG A 11 22.51 -2.61 -2.49
C ARG A 11 22.89 -2.37 -3.96
N LYS A 12 23.87 -3.12 -4.46
CA LYS A 12 24.25 -3.06 -5.88
C LYS A 12 23.10 -3.48 -6.78
N GLN A 13 22.44 -4.61 -6.50
CA GLN A 13 21.30 -5.09 -7.30
C GLN A 13 20.15 -4.06 -7.33
N ARG A 14 19.89 -3.38 -6.20
CA ARG A 14 18.89 -2.32 -6.13
C ARG A 14 19.27 -1.13 -7.02
N LEU A 15 20.54 -0.70 -6.96
CA LEU A 15 21.03 0.39 -7.80
C LEU A 15 20.98 0.01 -9.28
N ASP A 16 21.37 -1.20 -9.64
CA ASP A 16 21.29 -1.70 -11.02
C ASP A 16 19.83 -1.69 -11.52
N GLY A 17 18.86 -2.08 -10.67
CA GLY A 17 17.43 -2.01 -10.98
C GLY A 17 16.90 -0.58 -11.17
N LEU A 18 17.34 0.36 -10.33
CA LEU A 18 17.00 1.78 -10.47
C LEU A 18 17.61 2.38 -11.76
N ILE A 19 18.86 2.06 -12.06
CA ILE A 19 19.52 2.51 -13.30
C ILE A 19 18.75 1.98 -14.50
N ALA A 20 18.43 0.69 -14.56
CA ALA A 20 17.67 0.10 -15.65
C ALA A 20 16.28 0.77 -15.83
N SER A 21 15.61 1.11 -14.72
CA SER A 21 14.33 1.83 -14.75
C SER A 21 14.48 3.25 -15.33
N VAL A 22 15.53 3.97 -14.92
CA VAL A 22 15.83 5.32 -15.44
C VAL A 22 16.21 5.25 -16.91
N GLU A 23 17.08 4.32 -17.32
CA GLU A 23 17.45 4.11 -18.72
C GLU A 23 16.25 3.81 -19.61
N LYS A 24 15.33 2.94 -19.12
CA LYS A 24 14.08 2.60 -19.82
C LYS A 24 13.17 3.83 -19.94
N THR A 25 13.09 4.65 -18.91
CA THR A 25 12.32 5.91 -18.93
C THR A 25 12.92 6.91 -19.91
N LEU A 26 14.24 7.06 -19.92
CA LEU A 26 14.93 7.94 -20.86
C LEU A 26 14.73 7.45 -22.30
N ALA A 27 14.85 6.14 -22.56
CA ALA A 27 14.60 5.57 -23.88
C ALA A 27 13.15 5.80 -24.35
N CYS A 28 12.17 5.76 -23.43
CA CYS A 28 10.78 6.14 -23.76
C CYS A 28 10.64 7.63 -24.08
N MET A 29 11.32 8.49 -23.33
CA MET A 29 11.29 9.95 -23.57
C MET A 29 11.96 10.33 -24.88
N GLU A 30 13.01 9.61 -25.28
CA GLU A 30 13.72 9.80 -26.56
C GLU A 30 13.01 9.14 -27.75
N GLY A 31 11.86 8.47 -27.54
CA GLY A 31 11.10 7.79 -28.57
C GLY A 31 11.78 6.53 -29.14
N SER A 32 12.85 6.06 -28.49
CA SER A 32 13.62 4.89 -28.93
C SER A 32 13.09 3.55 -28.37
N ALA A 33 12.24 3.61 -27.32
CA ALA A 33 11.52 2.45 -26.78
C ALA A 33 10.15 2.88 -26.27
N THR A 34 9.11 2.15 -26.62
CA THR A 34 7.76 2.32 -26.07
C THR A 34 7.51 1.21 -25.07
N MET A 35 7.38 1.57 -23.79
CA MET A 35 6.73 0.69 -22.82
C MET A 35 5.22 0.85 -22.97
N GLU A 36 4.51 -0.25 -23.10
CA GLU A 36 3.06 -0.20 -22.98
C GLU A 36 2.67 0.28 -21.58
N ASP A 37 1.55 0.99 -21.45
CA ASP A 37 1.13 1.55 -20.16
C ASP A 37 0.86 0.45 -19.14
N GLU A 38 0.48 -0.73 -19.58
CA GLU A 38 0.34 -1.93 -18.75
C GLU A 38 1.67 -2.38 -18.11
N GLU A 39 2.77 -2.42 -18.90
CA GLU A 39 4.09 -2.79 -18.37
C GLU A 39 4.59 -1.79 -17.32
N LYS A 40 4.34 -0.50 -17.55
CA LYS A 40 4.68 0.56 -16.58
C LYS A 40 3.91 0.36 -15.27
N PHE A 41 2.63 0.04 -15.39
CA PHE A 41 1.78 -0.17 -14.22
C PHE A 41 2.15 -1.45 -13.47
N GLU A 42 2.50 -2.53 -14.17
CA GLU A 42 3.02 -3.74 -13.53
C GLU A 42 4.32 -3.48 -12.76
N ALA A 43 5.28 -2.79 -13.37
CA ALA A 43 6.52 -2.41 -12.71
C ALA A 43 6.28 -1.53 -11.48
N PHE A 44 5.34 -0.60 -11.56
CA PHE A 44 4.91 0.24 -10.44
C PHE A 44 4.34 -0.59 -9.28
N LYS A 45 3.41 -1.53 -9.54
CA LYS A 45 2.84 -2.39 -8.51
C LYS A 45 3.92 -3.28 -7.85
N GLN A 46 4.81 -3.86 -8.64
CA GLN A 46 5.94 -4.64 -8.13
C GLN A 46 6.83 -3.80 -7.21
N GLY A 47 7.08 -2.54 -7.56
CA GLY A 47 7.81 -1.59 -6.72
C GLY A 47 7.13 -1.38 -5.37
N LEU A 48 5.82 -1.10 -5.38
CA LEU A 48 5.04 -0.91 -4.15
C LEU A 48 5.07 -2.14 -3.24
N VAL A 49 4.85 -3.33 -3.79
CA VAL A 49 4.91 -4.59 -3.01
C VAL A 49 6.31 -4.78 -2.44
N GLY A 50 7.35 -4.59 -3.25
CA GLY A 50 8.73 -4.77 -2.83
C GLY A 50 9.14 -3.82 -1.71
N GLU A 51 8.78 -2.55 -1.80
CA GLU A 51 9.03 -1.55 -0.76
C GLU A 51 8.28 -1.87 0.54
N ASN A 52 7.00 -2.25 0.43
CA ASN A 52 6.19 -2.62 1.58
C ASN A 52 6.73 -3.86 2.29
N GLU A 53 7.07 -4.91 1.55
CA GLU A 53 7.67 -6.12 2.11
C GLU A 53 9.03 -5.83 2.77
N GLN A 54 9.83 -4.96 2.19
CA GLN A 54 11.12 -4.60 2.76
C GLN A 54 11.00 -3.85 4.08
N HIS A 55 10.04 -2.92 4.19
CA HIS A 55 9.91 -2.07 5.37
C HIS A 55 9.02 -2.70 6.45
N TYR A 56 7.99 -3.42 6.08
CA TYR A 56 6.94 -3.89 6.99
C TYR A 56 6.65 -5.38 6.89
N GLY A 57 7.14 -6.08 5.85
CA GLY A 57 6.75 -7.46 5.57
C GLY A 57 6.96 -8.39 6.75
N LYS A 58 8.09 -8.29 7.46
CA LYS A 58 8.36 -9.08 8.66
C LYS A 58 7.32 -8.84 9.75
N GLU A 59 7.05 -7.57 10.09
CA GLU A 59 6.08 -7.20 11.13
C GLU A 59 4.66 -7.63 10.77
N VAL A 60 4.28 -7.44 9.51
CA VAL A 60 2.95 -7.84 8.99
C VAL A 60 2.77 -9.35 9.10
N ARG A 61 3.76 -10.13 8.67
CA ARG A 61 3.72 -11.60 8.72
C ARG A 61 3.72 -12.15 10.13
N GLU A 62 4.48 -11.56 11.04
CA GLU A 62 4.47 -11.93 12.46
C GLU A 62 3.13 -11.63 13.13
N ARG A 63 2.43 -10.56 12.73
CA ARG A 63 1.19 -10.10 13.36
C ARG A 63 -0.07 -10.74 12.76
N TRP A 64 -0.13 -10.91 11.45
CA TRP A 64 -1.33 -11.38 10.73
C TRP A 64 -1.12 -12.66 9.93
N GLY A 65 0.09 -13.18 9.88
CA GLY A 65 0.45 -14.41 9.18
C GLY A 65 0.79 -14.20 7.70
N ASP A 66 1.47 -15.19 7.13
CA ASP A 66 1.92 -15.17 5.74
C ASP A 66 0.74 -15.14 4.76
N ASP A 67 -0.32 -15.93 5.02
CA ASP A 67 -1.50 -16.00 4.16
C ASP A 67 -2.19 -14.65 3.96
N ALA A 68 -2.27 -13.83 5.03
CA ALA A 68 -2.88 -12.51 4.96
C ALA A 68 -2.01 -11.53 4.15
N ALA A 69 -0.70 -11.55 4.38
CA ALA A 69 0.26 -10.72 3.65
C ALA A 69 0.27 -11.08 2.16
N ASP A 70 0.37 -12.36 1.83
CA ASP A 70 0.41 -12.85 0.45
C ASP A 70 -0.89 -12.57 -0.29
N ALA A 71 -2.04 -12.72 0.36
CA ALA A 71 -3.35 -12.40 -0.22
C ALA A 71 -3.48 -10.90 -0.52
N SER A 72 -3.00 -10.02 0.37
CA SER A 72 -3.01 -8.58 0.16
C SER A 72 -2.12 -8.17 -1.02
N ASN A 73 -0.91 -8.70 -1.08
CA ASN A 73 0.02 -8.47 -2.19
C ASN A 73 -0.56 -8.97 -3.53
N ALA A 74 -1.18 -10.16 -3.54
CA ALA A 74 -1.81 -10.72 -4.72
C ALA A 74 -2.98 -9.85 -5.22
N LYS A 75 -3.79 -9.30 -4.31
CA LYS A 75 -4.87 -8.37 -4.68
C LYS A 75 -4.31 -7.12 -5.35
N LEU A 76 -3.30 -6.48 -4.77
CA LEU A 76 -2.66 -5.32 -5.38
C LEU A 76 -2.09 -5.65 -6.76
N MET A 77 -1.38 -6.77 -6.89
CA MET A 77 -0.81 -7.21 -8.17
C MET A 77 -1.87 -7.50 -9.22
N GLY A 78 -3.05 -7.99 -8.82
CA GLY A 78 -4.19 -8.26 -9.71
C GLY A 78 -5.01 -7.04 -10.11
N MET A 79 -4.77 -5.86 -9.51
CA MET A 79 -5.55 -4.66 -9.81
C MET A 79 -5.26 -4.11 -11.21
N SER A 80 -6.32 -3.69 -11.90
CA SER A 80 -6.22 -2.81 -13.06
C SER A 80 -5.89 -1.37 -12.63
N VAL A 81 -5.47 -0.52 -13.57
CA VAL A 81 -5.24 0.92 -13.33
C VAL A 81 -6.49 1.59 -12.72
N GLU A 82 -7.69 1.25 -13.23
CA GLU A 82 -8.93 1.85 -12.73
C GLU A 82 -9.27 1.38 -11.31
N GLN A 83 -9.07 0.10 -11.00
CA GLN A 83 -9.23 -0.41 -9.63
C GLN A 83 -8.26 0.25 -8.67
N TYR A 84 -7.00 0.41 -9.05
CA TYR A 84 -6.02 1.11 -8.23
C TYR A 84 -6.39 2.58 -8.00
N ARG A 85 -6.86 3.29 -9.04
CA ARG A 85 -7.39 4.66 -8.88
C ARG A 85 -8.57 4.73 -7.92
N GLN A 86 -9.42 3.70 -7.93
CA GLN A 86 -10.54 3.63 -6.99
C GLN A 86 -10.07 3.49 -5.55
N THR A 87 -9.03 2.68 -5.28
CA THR A 87 -8.45 2.60 -3.92
C THR A 87 -7.89 3.94 -3.45
N GLN A 88 -7.25 4.69 -4.34
CA GLN A 88 -6.75 6.04 -4.02
C GLN A 88 -7.87 7.03 -3.71
N LYS A 89 -9.00 6.96 -4.44
CA LYS A 89 -10.19 7.78 -4.14
C LYS A 89 -10.80 7.41 -2.78
N LEU A 90 -10.85 6.12 -2.45
CA LEU A 90 -11.33 5.68 -1.13
C LEU A 90 -10.41 6.21 -0.02
N GLU A 91 -9.10 6.09 -0.17
CA GLU A 91 -8.13 6.60 0.79
C GLU A 91 -8.28 8.12 1.01
N GLN A 92 -8.38 8.89 -0.07
CA GLN A 92 -8.59 10.33 0.04
C GLN A 92 -9.93 10.65 0.70
N GLY A 93 -10.99 9.93 0.35
CA GLY A 93 -12.29 10.08 0.95
C GLY A 93 -12.31 9.80 2.46
N VAL A 94 -11.53 8.82 2.93
CA VAL A 94 -11.33 8.55 4.36
C VAL A 94 -10.68 9.75 5.04
N LYS A 95 -9.60 10.29 4.48
CA LYS A 95 -8.89 11.45 5.03
C LYS A 95 -9.80 12.68 5.12
N ASP A 96 -10.55 12.95 4.07
CA ASP A 96 -11.47 14.09 4.02
C ASP A 96 -12.60 13.95 5.05
N ALA A 97 -13.19 12.76 5.17
CA ALA A 97 -14.27 12.51 6.14
C ALA A 97 -13.77 12.53 7.58
N LEU A 98 -12.56 12.02 7.86
CA LEU A 98 -11.93 12.14 9.18
C LEU A 98 -11.66 13.59 9.54
N ALA A 99 -11.12 14.38 8.62
CA ALA A 99 -10.88 15.80 8.84
C ALA A 99 -12.19 16.56 9.15
N ALA A 100 -13.27 16.26 8.43
CA ALA A 100 -14.58 16.84 8.69
C ALA A 100 -15.14 16.44 10.07
N ALA A 101 -15.06 15.16 10.44
CA ALA A 101 -15.48 14.67 11.74
C ALA A 101 -14.70 15.32 12.89
N MET A 102 -13.38 15.49 12.73
CA MET A 102 -12.53 16.17 13.69
C MET A 102 -12.89 17.66 13.83
N ALA A 103 -13.14 18.33 12.71
CA ALA A 103 -13.55 19.74 12.72
C ALA A 103 -14.92 19.95 13.38
N ALA A 104 -15.84 19.00 13.18
CA ALA A 104 -17.15 18.99 13.85
C ALA A 104 -17.07 18.64 15.33
N GLY A 105 -16.02 17.95 15.77
CA GLY A 105 -15.86 17.45 17.15
C GLY A 105 -16.89 16.37 17.52
N ASP A 106 -17.49 15.72 16.53
CA ASP A 106 -18.52 14.68 16.72
C ASP A 106 -18.02 13.31 16.22
N PRO A 107 -17.49 12.48 17.12
CA PRO A 107 -16.99 11.15 16.76
C PRO A 107 -18.09 10.14 16.41
N THR A 108 -19.35 10.51 16.64
CA THR A 108 -20.54 9.69 16.34
C THR A 108 -21.39 10.27 15.21
N GLY A 109 -20.95 11.37 14.62
CA GLY A 109 -21.64 12.08 13.55
C GLY A 109 -21.56 11.38 12.19
N GLU A 110 -22.23 11.96 11.23
CA GLU A 110 -22.34 11.44 9.86
C GLU A 110 -20.95 11.30 9.19
N ASP A 111 -20.08 12.29 9.36
CA ASP A 111 -18.73 12.26 8.79
C ASP A 111 -17.86 11.15 9.40
N ALA A 112 -17.99 10.90 10.71
CA ALA A 112 -17.28 9.80 11.36
C ALA A 112 -17.76 8.43 10.84
N HIS A 113 -19.07 8.24 10.69
CA HIS A 113 -19.63 7.03 10.09
C HIS A 113 -19.20 6.86 8.63
N ARG A 114 -19.19 7.95 7.86
CA ARG A 114 -18.71 7.95 6.47
C ARG A 114 -17.25 7.57 6.38
N ALA A 115 -16.39 8.12 7.23
CA ALA A 115 -14.97 7.74 7.29
C ALA A 115 -14.81 6.24 7.57
N ALA A 116 -15.53 5.70 8.55
CA ALA A 116 -15.48 4.28 8.87
C ALA A 116 -15.97 3.39 7.72
N ASP A 117 -17.02 3.79 7.00
CA ASP A 117 -17.53 3.02 5.86
C ASP A 117 -16.59 3.08 4.65
N LEU A 118 -16.02 4.23 4.32
CA LEU A 118 -15.01 4.36 3.27
C LEU A 118 -13.75 3.55 3.59
N HIS A 119 -13.31 3.58 4.86
CA HIS A 119 -12.18 2.77 5.29
C HIS A 119 -12.48 1.27 5.21
N ARG A 120 -13.68 0.85 5.58
CA ARG A 120 -14.14 -0.53 5.37
C ARG A 120 -14.05 -0.94 3.90
N GLN A 121 -14.53 -0.10 2.99
CA GLN A 121 -14.46 -0.36 1.55
C GLN A 121 -13.01 -0.49 1.10
N TRP A 122 -12.13 0.44 1.52
CA TRP A 122 -10.71 0.39 1.21
C TRP A 122 -10.05 -0.89 1.74
N LEU A 123 -10.33 -1.31 2.97
CA LEU A 123 -9.81 -2.56 3.54
C LEU A 123 -10.24 -3.79 2.73
N CYS A 124 -11.47 -3.83 2.24
CA CYS A 124 -11.97 -4.94 1.42
C CYS A 124 -11.26 -5.06 0.06
N GLU A 125 -10.67 -3.98 -0.46
CA GLU A 125 -9.86 -4.04 -1.68
C GLU A 125 -8.53 -4.78 -1.45
N PHE A 126 -7.99 -4.80 -0.22
CA PHE A 126 -6.70 -5.39 0.11
C PHE A 126 -6.78 -6.65 0.96
N TRP A 127 -7.76 -6.75 1.86
CA TRP A 127 -7.90 -7.92 2.71
C TRP A 127 -8.40 -9.13 1.93
N LYS A 128 -7.96 -10.31 2.36
CA LYS A 128 -8.45 -11.59 1.82
C LYS A 128 -9.97 -11.63 1.90
N ASP A 129 -10.61 -12.11 0.82
CA ASP A 129 -12.06 -12.20 0.76
C ASP A 129 -12.64 -13.00 1.93
N GLY A 130 -13.70 -12.48 2.51
CA GLY A 130 -14.38 -13.10 3.66
C GLY A 130 -13.69 -12.92 5.02
N THR A 131 -12.55 -12.23 5.10
CA THR A 131 -11.85 -12.00 6.39
C THR A 131 -12.26 -10.72 7.10
N TYR A 132 -12.94 -9.79 6.40
CA TYR A 132 -13.41 -8.57 7.02
C TYR A 132 -14.44 -8.88 8.12
N SER A 133 -14.24 -8.27 9.27
CA SER A 133 -15.25 -8.18 10.33
C SER A 133 -15.15 -6.85 11.06
N LYS A 134 -16.23 -6.41 11.71
CA LYS A 134 -16.19 -5.19 12.53
C LYS A 134 -15.16 -5.29 13.66
N ALA A 135 -14.98 -6.47 14.24
CA ALA A 135 -13.98 -6.71 15.29
C ALA A 135 -12.54 -6.57 14.75
N ALA A 136 -12.26 -7.13 13.57
CA ALA A 136 -10.96 -6.99 12.94
C ALA A 136 -10.67 -5.52 12.55
N HIS A 137 -11.67 -4.80 12.05
CA HIS A 137 -11.56 -3.37 11.72
C HIS A 137 -11.31 -2.52 12.97
N LEU A 138 -12.00 -2.81 14.08
CA LEU A 138 -11.76 -2.15 15.37
C LEU A 138 -10.35 -2.40 15.88
N GLY A 139 -9.88 -3.64 15.85
CA GLY A 139 -8.51 -3.98 16.25
C GLY A 139 -7.45 -3.27 15.42
N LEU A 140 -7.69 -3.05 14.11
CA LEU A 140 -6.82 -2.25 13.27
C LEU A 140 -6.83 -0.77 13.67
N ALA A 141 -8.00 -0.20 13.98
CA ALA A 141 -8.13 1.18 14.45
C ALA A 141 -7.42 1.40 15.80
N GLU A 142 -7.54 0.44 16.72
CA GLU A 142 -6.81 0.46 18.00
C GLU A 142 -5.29 0.44 17.78
N MET A 143 -4.82 -0.35 16.81
CA MET A 143 -3.40 -0.37 16.43
C MET A 143 -2.93 0.99 15.90
N TYR A 144 -3.71 1.66 15.05
CA TYR A 144 -3.37 2.99 14.54
C TYR A 144 -3.22 4.02 15.67
N VAL A 145 -4.09 3.95 16.68
CA VAL A 145 -4.01 4.85 17.84
C VAL A 145 -2.84 4.50 18.77
N ALA A 146 -2.44 3.24 18.84
CA ALA A 146 -1.36 2.78 19.71
C ALA A 146 0.04 3.02 19.12
N ASP A 147 0.18 3.13 17.80
CA ASP A 147 1.46 3.24 17.11
C ASP A 147 1.70 4.66 16.61
N ASP A 148 2.75 5.31 17.13
CA ASP A 148 3.08 6.71 16.81
C ASP A 148 3.40 6.93 15.32
N ARG A 149 3.81 5.89 14.58
CA ARG A 149 4.03 5.96 13.13
C ARG A 149 2.74 6.29 12.38
N PHE A 150 1.60 5.76 12.85
CA PHE A 150 0.28 6.03 12.25
C PHE A 150 -0.35 7.33 12.75
N LYS A 151 -0.01 7.78 13.97
CA LYS A 151 -0.48 9.07 14.47
C LYS A 151 0.13 10.26 13.73
N ALA A 152 1.31 10.09 13.15
CA ALA A 152 2.02 11.11 12.40
C ALA A 152 1.54 11.24 10.94
N TYR A 153 0.67 10.33 10.48
CA TYR A 153 0.16 10.25 9.12
C TYR A 153 -1.15 11.02 8.97
#